data_4de8383d75f342fcd98ee54be60cf7fa
#
_entry.id   4de8383d75f342fcd98ee54be60cf7fa
#
_cell.length_a   1.000
_cell.length_b   1.000
_cell.length_c   1.000
_cell.angle_alpha   90.00
_cell.angle_beta   90.00
_cell.angle_gamma   90.00
#
_symmetry.space_group_name_H-M   'P 1'
#
loop_
_entity.id
_entity.type
_entity.pdbx_description
1 polymer ?
#
loop_
_entity_poly.entity_id
_entity_poly.type
_entity_poly.pdbx_seq_one_letter_code
_entity_poly.pdbx_strand_id
1 'polypeptide(L)'
;MRVGVIVRMEADTDINEKFAEVRAMGMESCQLVCWERKIINDEKAAEAILAAAEKHGITISAFWCGWGGRKVWDFYDGQLTLGLVPADYRAERVRMLLEGSDFAKKLGVTDFVTHVGYMPENPYDTNYQGTLNACKEVAERCKNNGQVFLFETGQETPVTLKRALQDIEKDVGEGCVGVNLDPANLLMYGKANPVDALEVFGEYVRGVHGKDGKYPTDGHLLGEEVPIG
;
A
#
# COMPACT_ATOMS: atom_id res chain seq x y z
N MET A 1 5.21 -16.66 -9.07
CA MET A 1 5.26 -15.18 -9.07
C MET A 1 4.79 -14.71 -10.44
N ARG A 2 3.90 -13.71 -10.50
CA ARG A 2 3.51 -13.05 -11.76
C ARG A 2 4.18 -11.69 -11.82
N VAL A 3 4.63 -11.31 -13.00
CA VAL A 3 5.13 -9.96 -13.27
C VAL A 3 3.99 -9.14 -13.84
N GLY A 4 3.87 -7.90 -13.40
CA GLY A 4 2.83 -6.98 -13.84
C GLY A 4 3.31 -5.54 -13.73
N VAL A 5 2.42 -4.61 -14.00
CA VAL A 5 2.69 -3.17 -13.93
C VAL A 5 1.74 -2.48 -12.96
N ILE A 6 2.14 -1.32 -12.48
CA ILE A 6 1.26 -0.43 -11.73
C ILE A 6 0.41 0.36 -12.72
N VAL A 7 -0.90 0.30 -12.56
CA VAL A 7 -1.87 1.11 -13.30
C VAL A 7 -2.50 2.12 -12.35
N ARG A 8 -2.27 3.41 -12.61
CA ARG A 8 -2.85 4.50 -11.81
C ARG A 8 -4.20 4.90 -12.37
N MET A 9 -5.18 4.99 -11.47
CA MET A 9 -6.54 5.46 -11.78
C MET A 9 -6.66 6.92 -11.35
N GLU A 10 -6.81 7.80 -12.33
CA GLU A 10 -7.09 9.23 -12.18
C GLU A 10 -8.48 9.54 -12.73
N ALA A 11 -8.99 10.73 -12.48
CA ALA A 11 -10.37 11.10 -12.81
C ALA A 11 -10.72 10.99 -14.31
N ASP A 12 -9.72 11.12 -15.17
CA ASP A 12 -9.81 11.07 -16.64
C ASP A 12 -9.22 9.78 -17.25
N THR A 13 -8.86 8.79 -16.41
CA THR A 13 -8.27 7.54 -16.90
C THR A 13 -9.27 6.70 -17.68
N ASP A 14 -8.97 6.43 -18.94
CA ASP A 14 -9.61 5.34 -19.69
C ASP A 14 -8.97 4.00 -19.33
N ILE A 15 -9.64 3.24 -18.47
CA ILE A 15 -9.12 1.95 -18.00
C ILE A 15 -9.00 0.92 -19.14
N ASN A 16 -9.81 1.03 -20.16
CA ASN A 16 -9.77 0.14 -21.31
C ASN A 16 -8.50 0.36 -22.14
N GLU A 17 -8.11 1.63 -22.33
CA GLU A 17 -6.83 2.00 -22.97
C GLU A 17 -5.65 1.54 -22.12
N LYS A 18 -5.69 1.78 -20.80
CA LYS A 18 -4.62 1.34 -19.90
C LYS A 18 -4.41 -0.17 -19.90
N PHE A 19 -5.45 -0.96 -19.90
CA PHE A 19 -5.29 -2.41 -19.96
C PHE A 19 -4.84 -2.91 -21.34
N ALA A 20 -5.19 -2.21 -22.42
CA ALA A 20 -4.63 -2.47 -23.74
C ALA A 20 -3.12 -2.19 -23.78
N GLU A 21 -2.66 -1.09 -23.15
CA GLU A 21 -1.23 -0.78 -23.01
C GLU A 21 -0.49 -1.89 -22.22
N VAL A 22 -1.06 -2.37 -21.10
CA VAL A 22 -0.50 -3.48 -20.32
C VAL A 22 -0.31 -4.72 -21.17
N ARG A 23 -1.31 -5.08 -21.97
CA ARG A 23 -1.23 -6.22 -22.91
C ARG A 23 -0.18 -6.01 -24.00
N ALA A 24 -0.07 -4.80 -24.54
CA ALA A 24 0.96 -4.46 -25.53
C ALA A 24 2.38 -4.61 -24.99
N MET A 25 2.58 -4.41 -23.69
CA MET A 25 3.86 -4.71 -23.00
C MET A 25 4.11 -6.21 -22.78
N GLY A 26 3.18 -7.10 -23.18
CA GLY A 26 3.27 -8.54 -22.91
C GLY A 26 2.92 -8.95 -21.50
N MET A 27 2.31 -8.07 -20.72
CA MET A 27 1.90 -8.32 -19.33
C MET A 27 0.44 -8.76 -19.25
N GLU A 28 0.11 -9.54 -18.21
CA GLU A 28 -1.23 -10.07 -17.96
C GLU A 28 -1.72 -9.75 -16.53
N SER A 29 -0.96 -8.93 -15.82
CA SER A 29 -1.26 -8.58 -14.42
C SER A 29 -0.96 -7.12 -14.15
N CYS A 30 -1.74 -6.53 -13.26
CA CYS A 30 -1.47 -5.19 -12.75
C CYS A 30 -1.82 -5.06 -11.27
N GLN A 31 -1.17 -4.11 -10.59
CA GLN A 31 -1.65 -3.54 -9.35
C GLN A 31 -2.38 -2.24 -9.70
N LEU A 32 -3.65 -2.10 -9.32
CA LEU A 32 -4.38 -0.85 -9.47
C LEU A 32 -4.06 0.08 -8.32
N VAL A 33 -3.72 1.33 -8.63
CA VAL A 33 -3.50 2.41 -7.65
C VAL A 33 -4.58 3.46 -7.83
N CYS A 34 -5.35 3.75 -6.78
CA CYS A 34 -6.41 4.75 -6.83
C CYS A 34 -6.38 5.69 -5.62
N TRP A 35 -6.24 6.98 -5.89
CA TRP A 35 -6.36 8.06 -4.92
C TRP A 35 -7.71 8.77 -5.03
N GLU A 36 -8.45 8.53 -6.12
CA GLU A 36 -9.64 9.27 -6.50
C GLU A 36 -10.89 8.75 -5.79
N ARG A 37 -11.37 9.52 -4.81
CA ARG A 37 -12.58 9.17 -4.05
C ARG A 37 -13.83 9.04 -4.93
N LYS A 38 -13.88 9.82 -6.02
CA LYS A 38 -14.99 9.76 -6.97
C LYS A 38 -15.08 8.40 -7.66
N ILE A 39 -13.95 7.79 -7.98
CA ILE A 39 -13.89 6.45 -8.59
C ILE A 39 -14.29 5.39 -7.55
N ILE A 40 -13.69 5.45 -6.35
CA ILE A 40 -13.95 4.47 -5.28
C ILE A 40 -15.42 4.47 -4.86
N ASN A 41 -16.08 5.62 -4.88
CA ASN A 41 -17.46 5.79 -4.47
C ASN A 41 -18.46 5.70 -5.64
N ASP A 42 -17.98 5.44 -6.88
CA ASP A 42 -18.85 5.20 -8.02
C ASP A 42 -19.23 3.72 -8.11
N GLU A 43 -20.51 3.42 -8.03
CA GLU A 43 -21.02 2.06 -8.11
C GLU A 43 -20.73 1.38 -9.47
N LYS A 44 -20.59 2.17 -10.53
CA LYS A 44 -20.34 1.65 -11.90
C LYS A 44 -18.87 1.49 -12.23
N ALA A 45 -17.98 2.14 -11.47
CA ALA A 45 -16.55 2.12 -11.76
C ALA A 45 -15.98 0.70 -11.65
N ALA A 46 -16.38 -0.06 -10.63
CA ALA A 46 -15.92 -1.44 -10.47
C ALA A 46 -16.37 -2.35 -11.64
N GLU A 47 -17.60 -2.20 -12.11
CA GLU A 47 -18.13 -2.95 -13.26
C GLU A 47 -17.34 -2.63 -14.53
N ALA A 48 -17.06 -1.35 -14.80
CA ALA A 48 -16.30 -0.91 -15.96
C ALA A 48 -14.85 -1.45 -15.93
N ILE A 49 -14.21 -1.43 -14.75
CA ILE A 49 -12.85 -1.97 -14.56
C ILE A 49 -12.85 -3.48 -14.80
N LEU A 50 -13.82 -4.23 -14.26
CA LEU A 50 -13.91 -5.68 -14.46
C LEU A 50 -14.16 -6.04 -15.91
N ALA A 51 -15.06 -5.33 -16.59
CA ALA A 51 -15.34 -5.55 -18.02
C ALA A 51 -14.08 -5.29 -18.87
N ALA A 52 -13.31 -4.24 -18.57
CA ALA A 52 -12.05 -3.97 -19.24
C ALA A 52 -10.99 -5.04 -18.94
N ALA A 53 -10.89 -5.49 -17.68
CA ALA A 53 -9.97 -6.54 -17.27
C ALA A 53 -10.27 -7.87 -18.00
N GLU A 54 -11.53 -8.26 -18.08
CA GLU A 54 -11.98 -9.43 -18.84
C GLU A 54 -11.65 -9.31 -20.33
N LYS A 55 -12.01 -8.19 -20.94
CA LYS A 55 -11.78 -7.91 -22.38
C LYS A 55 -10.30 -8.03 -22.76
N HIS A 56 -9.41 -7.57 -21.91
CA HIS A 56 -7.97 -7.56 -22.18
C HIS A 56 -7.22 -8.72 -21.52
N GLY A 57 -7.89 -9.59 -20.79
CA GLY A 57 -7.27 -10.72 -20.08
C GLY A 57 -6.29 -10.27 -19.01
N ILE A 58 -6.61 -9.21 -18.25
CA ILE A 58 -5.80 -8.66 -17.17
C ILE A 58 -6.27 -9.19 -15.83
N THR A 59 -5.33 -9.71 -15.03
CA THR A 59 -5.57 -10.03 -13.62
C THR A 59 -5.19 -8.83 -12.75
N ILE A 60 -6.11 -8.34 -11.94
CA ILE A 60 -5.81 -7.31 -10.94
C ILE A 60 -5.25 -8.03 -9.71
N SER A 61 -3.94 -7.93 -9.49
CA SER A 61 -3.24 -8.67 -8.43
C SER A 61 -3.39 -8.05 -7.05
N ALA A 62 -3.51 -6.73 -6.98
CA ALA A 62 -3.68 -5.97 -5.75
C ALA A 62 -4.36 -4.63 -6.03
N PHE A 63 -4.99 -4.07 -5.02
CA PHE A 63 -5.54 -2.72 -5.04
C PHE A 63 -4.81 -1.84 -4.03
N TRP A 64 -4.09 -0.86 -4.53
CA TRP A 64 -3.40 0.13 -3.73
C TRP A 64 -4.32 1.34 -3.52
N CYS A 65 -4.77 1.53 -2.30
CA CYS A 65 -5.72 2.56 -1.93
C CYS A 65 -5.02 3.79 -1.34
N GLY A 66 -5.24 4.93 -1.98
CA GLY A 66 -4.82 6.21 -1.45
C GLY A 66 -5.80 6.77 -0.41
N TRP A 67 -5.37 7.80 0.25
CA TRP A 67 -6.12 8.55 1.26
C TRP A 67 -6.02 10.06 1.02
N GLY A 68 -6.94 10.83 1.59
CA GLY A 68 -7.04 12.27 1.42
C GLY A 68 -6.13 13.09 2.34
N GLY A 69 -6.24 14.42 2.20
CA GLY A 69 -5.48 15.38 2.98
C GLY A 69 -4.08 15.67 2.42
N ARG A 70 -3.32 16.45 3.18
CA ARG A 70 -1.94 16.82 2.81
C ARG A 70 -1.05 15.58 2.77
N LYS A 71 -0.17 15.51 1.78
CA LYS A 71 0.81 14.43 1.55
C LYS A 71 2.13 15.05 1.14
N VAL A 72 3.14 14.93 1.98
CA VAL A 72 4.49 15.40 1.68
C VAL A 72 5.47 14.25 1.90
N TRP A 73 6.16 13.87 0.84
CA TRP A 73 7.06 12.74 0.83
C TRP A 73 8.49 13.22 1.10
N ASP A 74 8.77 13.49 2.39
CA ASP A 74 10.07 13.92 2.87
C ASP A 74 10.31 13.47 4.33
N PHE A 75 11.45 13.85 4.93
CA PHE A 75 11.79 13.51 6.31
C PHE A 75 11.08 14.38 7.35
N TYR A 76 10.64 15.58 6.99
CA TYR A 76 10.09 16.57 7.92
C TYR A 76 8.58 16.52 8.01
N ASP A 77 7.95 16.94 6.94
CA ASP A 77 6.49 17.01 6.86
C ASP A 77 5.85 15.63 6.65
N GLY A 78 6.62 14.68 6.13
CA GLY A 78 6.17 13.30 5.95
C GLY A 78 5.66 12.67 7.22
N GLN A 79 6.34 12.89 8.34
CA GLN A 79 5.93 12.38 9.65
C GLN A 79 4.58 12.96 10.13
N LEU A 80 4.23 14.16 9.66
CA LEU A 80 3.02 14.90 10.03
C LEU A 80 1.89 14.72 9.01
N THR A 81 2.18 14.12 7.84
CA THR A 81 1.24 14.14 6.72
C THR A 81 0.98 12.77 6.06
N LEU A 82 1.83 11.75 6.30
CA LEU A 82 1.70 10.47 5.60
C LEU A 82 0.98 9.40 6.43
N GLY A 83 0.15 8.63 5.76
CA GLY A 83 -0.48 7.42 6.29
C GLY A 83 -1.48 7.64 7.42
N LEU A 84 -1.50 6.69 8.34
CA LEU A 84 -2.39 6.65 9.51
C LEU A 84 -1.73 7.18 10.79
N VAL A 85 -0.45 7.55 10.73
CA VAL A 85 0.30 8.05 11.89
C VAL A 85 -0.19 9.42 12.37
N PRO A 86 -0.42 10.41 11.49
CA PRO A 86 -0.90 11.72 11.94
C PRO A 86 -2.32 11.64 12.53
N ALA A 87 -2.45 12.00 13.81
CA ALA A 87 -3.72 11.90 14.54
C ALA A 87 -4.84 12.72 13.89
N ASP A 88 -4.51 13.90 13.36
CA ASP A 88 -5.50 14.83 12.76
C ASP A 88 -6.18 14.26 11.49
N TYR A 89 -5.51 13.39 10.75
CA TYR A 89 -6.05 12.76 9.53
C TYR A 89 -6.56 11.34 9.75
N ARG A 90 -6.20 10.72 10.87
CA ARG A 90 -6.33 9.26 11.09
C ARG A 90 -7.75 8.76 10.89
N ALA A 91 -8.72 9.35 11.58
CA ALA A 91 -10.11 8.90 11.52
C ALA A 91 -10.71 9.03 10.11
N GLU A 92 -10.43 10.12 9.41
CA GLU A 92 -10.89 10.31 8.03
C GLU A 92 -10.25 9.31 7.09
N ARG A 93 -8.94 9.07 7.23
CA ARG A 93 -8.20 8.13 6.39
C ARG A 93 -8.59 6.67 6.63
N VAL A 94 -8.87 6.29 7.87
CA VAL A 94 -9.46 4.99 8.18
C VAL A 94 -10.75 4.82 7.40
N ARG A 95 -11.70 5.76 7.51
CA ARG A 95 -12.96 5.70 6.75
C ARG A 95 -12.71 5.53 5.26
N MET A 96 -11.78 6.30 4.68
CA MET A 96 -11.43 6.19 3.26
C MET A 96 -10.87 4.82 2.88
N LEU A 97 -10.05 4.21 3.74
CA LEU A 97 -9.50 2.88 3.51
C LEU A 97 -10.57 1.79 3.65
N LEU A 98 -11.53 1.95 4.57
CA LEU A 98 -12.68 1.04 4.67
C LEU A 98 -13.52 1.06 3.38
N GLU A 99 -13.83 2.25 2.85
CA GLU A 99 -14.51 2.41 1.56
C GLU A 99 -13.69 1.81 0.40
N GLY A 100 -12.36 2.00 0.42
CA GLY A 100 -11.43 1.40 -0.54
C GLY A 100 -11.41 -0.13 -0.49
N SER A 101 -11.45 -0.72 0.71
CA SER A 101 -11.56 -2.17 0.89
C SER A 101 -12.89 -2.71 0.31
N ASP A 102 -14.00 -2.02 0.54
CA ASP A 102 -15.29 -2.39 -0.03
C ASP A 102 -15.30 -2.30 -1.57
N PHE A 103 -14.61 -1.29 -2.13
CA PHE A 103 -14.41 -1.18 -3.58
C PHE A 103 -13.54 -2.31 -4.13
N ALA A 104 -12.40 -2.61 -3.48
CA ALA A 104 -11.52 -3.71 -3.87
C ALA A 104 -12.22 -5.08 -3.81
N LYS A 105 -13.16 -5.27 -2.86
CA LYS A 105 -14.04 -6.46 -2.82
C LYS A 105 -14.89 -6.58 -4.08
N LYS A 106 -15.47 -5.48 -4.57
CA LYS A 106 -16.24 -5.48 -5.82
C LYS A 106 -15.38 -5.88 -7.02
N LEU A 107 -14.09 -5.55 -7.00
CA LEU A 107 -13.11 -5.96 -8.00
C LEU A 107 -12.64 -7.42 -7.85
N GLY A 108 -13.04 -8.13 -6.79
CA GLY A 108 -12.57 -9.48 -6.49
C GLY A 108 -11.10 -9.55 -6.08
N VAL A 109 -10.52 -8.44 -5.63
CA VAL A 109 -9.10 -8.34 -5.24
C VAL A 109 -8.92 -8.72 -3.79
N THR A 110 -7.95 -9.60 -3.50
CA THR A 110 -7.66 -10.12 -2.17
C THR A 110 -6.51 -9.41 -1.46
N ASP A 111 -5.66 -8.70 -2.18
CA ASP A 111 -4.52 -7.98 -1.61
C ASP A 111 -4.79 -6.46 -1.65
N PHE A 112 -5.07 -5.89 -0.46
CA PHE A 112 -5.39 -4.49 -0.27
C PHE A 112 -4.20 -3.74 0.33
N VAL A 113 -3.65 -2.76 -0.37
CA VAL A 113 -2.35 -2.13 -0.07
C VAL A 113 -2.51 -0.66 0.28
N THR A 114 -1.73 -0.15 1.22
CA THR A 114 -1.51 1.29 1.43
C THR A 114 -0.19 1.57 2.17
N HIS A 115 0.28 2.81 2.13
CA HIS A 115 1.30 3.30 3.06
C HIS A 115 0.67 3.67 4.40
N VAL A 116 1.24 3.17 5.50
CA VAL A 116 0.80 3.49 6.86
C VAL A 116 1.48 4.74 7.43
N GLY A 117 2.65 5.10 6.88
CA GLY A 117 3.42 6.27 7.28
C GLY A 117 4.53 5.97 8.28
N TYR A 118 5.10 7.00 8.87
CA TYR A 118 6.22 6.93 9.80
C TYR A 118 5.80 6.36 11.16
N MET A 119 5.56 5.07 11.23
CA MET A 119 5.19 4.42 12.50
C MET A 119 6.30 4.57 13.54
N PRO A 120 6.01 5.11 14.75
CA PRO A 120 7.00 5.28 15.80
C PRO A 120 7.65 3.95 16.20
N GLU A 121 8.96 3.95 16.45
CA GLU A 121 9.67 2.74 16.87
C GLU A 121 9.37 2.35 18.31
N ASN A 122 9.07 3.33 19.16
CA ASN A 122 8.69 3.09 20.55
C ASN A 122 7.23 2.63 20.65
N PRO A 123 6.95 1.40 21.10
CA PRO A 123 5.58 0.88 21.21
C PRO A 123 4.73 1.59 22.27
N TYR A 124 5.35 2.36 23.18
CA TYR A 124 4.64 3.18 24.17
C TYR A 124 4.30 4.59 23.69
N ASP A 125 4.74 4.95 22.48
CA ASP A 125 4.34 6.21 21.86
C ASP A 125 2.82 6.20 21.60
N THR A 126 2.15 7.30 21.93
CA THR A 126 0.70 7.42 21.74
C THR A 126 0.29 7.35 20.27
N ASN A 127 1.17 7.83 19.35
CA ASN A 127 0.95 7.70 17.92
C ASN A 127 1.13 6.26 17.44
N TYR A 128 2.05 5.47 18.02
CA TYR A 128 2.17 4.04 17.72
C TYR A 128 0.87 3.32 18.04
N GLN A 129 0.36 3.48 19.27
CA GLN A 129 -0.88 2.82 19.71
C GLN A 129 -2.09 3.29 18.89
N GLY A 130 -2.18 4.59 18.61
CA GLY A 130 -3.27 5.12 17.79
C GLY A 130 -3.23 4.61 16.35
N THR A 131 -2.03 4.51 15.76
CA THR A 131 -1.84 3.97 14.42
C THR A 131 -2.15 2.47 14.38
N LEU A 132 -1.68 1.72 15.38
CA LEU A 132 -1.95 0.29 15.49
C LEU A 132 -3.46 0.00 15.55
N ASN A 133 -4.22 0.78 16.35
CA ASN A 133 -5.67 0.62 16.43
C ASN A 133 -6.37 0.95 15.10
N ALA A 134 -5.92 1.99 14.40
CA ALA A 134 -6.43 2.32 13.08
C ALA A 134 -6.13 1.21 12.05
N CYS A 135 -4.92 0.63 12.09
CA CYS A 135 -4.57 -0.50 11.23
C CYS A 135 -5.41 -1.75 11.54
N LYS A 136 -5.71 -2.03 12.82
CA LYS A 136 -6.60 -3.13 13.22
C LYS A 136 -8.00 -2.97 12.64
N GLU A 137 -8.56 -1.77 12.68
CA GLU A 137 -9.89 -1.48 12.10
C GLU A 137 -9.90 -1.74 10.59
N VAL A 138 -8.86 -1.30 9.86
CA VAL A 138 -8.71 -1.57 8.42
C VAL A 138 -8.52 -3.07 8.15
N ALA A 139 -7.65 -3.74 8.91
CA ALA A 139 -7.39 -5.17 8.78
C ALA A 139 -8.65 -6.02 9.04
N GLU A 140 -9.46 -5.63 10.03
CA GLU A 140 -10.73 -6.30 10.34
C GLU A 140 -11.72 -6.15 9.18
N ARG A 141 -11.84 -4.95 8.56
CA ARG A 141 -12.65 -4.76 7.36
C ARG A 141 -12.13 -5.61 6.21
N CYS A 142 -10.84 -5.60 5.94
CA CYS A 142 -10.22 -6.41 4.89
C CYS A 142 -10.54 -7.90 5.10
N LYS A 143 -10.33 -8.41 6.31
CA LYS A 143 -10.66 -9.81 6.67
C LYS A 143 -12.12 -10.15 6.39
N ASN A 144 -13.06 -9.28 6.79
CA ASN A 144 -14.50 -9.45 6.54
C ASN A 144 -14.85 -9.40 5.05
N ASN A 145 -14.00 -8.76 4.23
CA ASN A 145 -14.12 -8.72 2.77
C ASN A 145 -13.36 -9.85 2.07
N GLY A 146 -12.72 -10.77 2.79
CA GLY A 146 -11.90 -11.85 2.23
C GLY A 146 -10.56 -11.36 1.69
N GLN A 147 -10.02 -10.28 2.26
CA GLN A 147 -8.80 -9.63 1.85
C GLN A 147 -7.72 -9.70 2.94
N VAL A 148 -6.47 -9.50 2.53
CA VAL A 148 -5.32 -9.28 3.40
C VAL A 148 -4.91 -7.82 3.29
N PHE A 149 -4.74 -7.14 4.42
CA PHE A 149 -4.28 -5.75 4.46
C PHE A 149 -2.75 -5.72 4.38
N LEU A 150 -2.20 -5.16 3.30
CA LEU A 150 -0.77 -5.10 3.05
C LEU A 150 -0.21 -3.71 3.35
N PHE A 151 0.88 -3.71 4.11
CA PHE A 151 1.68 -2.52 4.36
C PHE A 151 2.70 -2.37 3.24
N GLU A 152 2.65 -1.27 2.49
CA GLU A 152 3.76 -0.93 1.60
C GLU A 152 4.92 -0.38 2.42
N THR A 153 6.10 -0.99 2.26
CA THR A 153 7.30 -0.59 3.00
C THR A 153 7.80 0.78 2.61
N GLY A 154 8.42 1.47 3.55
CA GLY A 154 9.07 2.75 3.26
C GLY A 154 9.50 3.54 4.50
N GLN A 155 8.57 4.01 5.30
CA GLN A 155 8.84 4.99 6.35
C GLN A 155 9.15 4.37 7.71
N GLU A 156 8.85 3.11 7.93
CA GLU A 156 9.10 2.36 9.17
C GLU A 156 10.30 1.42 9.05
N THR A 157 10.91 1.10 10.20
CA THR A 157 11.94 0.06 10.23
C THR A 157 11.32 -1.34 10.13
N PRO A 158 12.04 -2.33 9.56
CA PRO A 158 11.54 -3.71 9.45
C PRO A 158 11.09 -4.30 10.79
N VAL A 159 11.81 -4.02 11.86
CA VAL A 159 11.48 -4.53 13.21
C VAL A 159 10.19 -3.90 13.73
N THR A 160 9.99 -2.60 13.49
CA THR A 160 8.74 -1.91 13.86
C THR A 160 7.56 -2.46 13.07
N LEU A 161 7.74 -2.65 11.76
CA LEU A 161 6.72 -3.24 10.92
C LEU A 161 6.34 -4.65 11.39
N LYS A 162 7.31 -5.55 11.57
CA LYS A 162 7.04 -6.91 12.06
C LYS A 162 6.27 -6.92 13.37
N ARG A 163 6.67 -6.08 14.34
CA ARG A 163 5.96 -5.96 15.62
C ARG A 163 4.50 -5.54 15.40
N ALA A 164 4.27 -4.54 14.57
CA ALA A 164 2.91 -4.09 14.28
C ALA A 164 2.05 -5.17 13.62
N LEU A 165 2.60 -5.93 12.66
CA LEU A 165 1.90 -7.04 12.02
C LEU A 165 1.50 -8.11 13.05
N GLN A 166 2.43 -8.51 13.92
CA GLN A 166 2.17 -9.49 14.98
C GLN A 166 1.12 -8.99 16.00
N ASP A 167 1.17 -7.71 16.38
CA ASP A 167 0.19 -7.11 17.29
C ASP A 167 -1.20 -7.02 16.65
N ILE A 168 -1.29 -6.82 15.33
CA ILE A 168 -2.56 -6.82 14.61
C ILE A 168 -3.12 -8.26 14.52
N GLU A 169 -2.30 -9.22 14.13
CA GLU A 169 -2.72 -10.62 14.01
C GLU A 169 -3.21 -11.20 15.33
N LYS A 170 -2.59 -10.82 16.43
CA LYS A 170 -3.00 -11.25 17.78
C LYS A 170 -4.45 -10.88 18.08
N ASP A 171 -4.90 -9.70 17.63
CA ASP A 171 -6.22 -9.17 17.97
C ASP A 171 -7.26 -9.45 16.87
N VAL A 172 -6.86 -9.39 15.60
CA VAL A 172 -7.76 -9.55 14.43
C VAL A 172 -7.77 -10.99 13.92
N GLY A 173 -6.62 -11.66 13.97
CA GLY A 173 -6.44 -13.05 13.57
C GLY A 173 -5.34 -13.25 12.55
N GLU A 174 -4.74 -14.42 12.57
CA GLU A 174 -3.63 -14.82 11.72
C GLU A 174 -3.94 -14.66 10.22
N GLY A 175 -2.96 -14.19 9.45
CA GLY A 175 -3.05 -13.99 8.00
C GLY A 175 -3.91 -12.81 7.55
N CYS A 176 -4.34 -11.93 8.47
CA CYS A 176 -5.13 -10.75 8.11
C CYS A 176 -4.29 -9.58 7.58
N VAL A 177 -2.98 -9.62 7.79
CA VAL A 177 -2.02 -8.60 7.34
C VAL A 177 -0.85 -9.21 6.61
N GLY A 178 -0.15 -8.39 5.83
CA GLY A 178 1.06 -8.77 5.11
C GLY A 178 1.85 -7.55 4.65
N VAL A 179 2.83 -7.77 3.79
CA VAL A 179 3.74 -6.75 3.28
C VAL A 179 3.69 -6.71 1.76
N ASN A 180 3.58 -5.51 1.21
CA ASN A 180 3.95 -5.18 -0.15
C ASN A 180 5.34 -4.55 -0.09
N LEU A 181 6.35 -5.33 -0.43
CA LEU A 181 7.75 -4.90 -0.32
C LEU A 181 8.12 -3.97 -1.46
N ASP A 182 8.41 -2.72 -1.14
CA ASP A 182 9.09 -1.78 -2.03
C ASP A 182 10.54 -1.61 -1.55
N PRO A 183 11.53 -2.22 -2.23
CA PRO A 183 12.92 -2.18 -1.80
C PRO A 183 13.53 -0.79 -1.94
N ALA A 184 13.12 -0.02 -2.96
CA ALA A 184 13.61 1.34 -3.16
C ALA A 184 13.18 2.26 -2.01
N ASN A 185 11.94 2.13 -1.54
CA ASN A 185 11.46 2.94 -0.43
C ASN A 185 12.27 2.70 0.85
N LEU A 186 12.60 1.46 1.20
CA LEU A 186 13.44 1.17 2.37
C LEU A 186 14.81 1.85 2.28
N LEU A 187 15.40 1.88 1.09
CA LEU A 187 16.67 2.55 0.84
C LEU A 187 16.50 4.08 0.90
N MET A 188 15.56 4.63 0.15
CA MET A 188 15.36 6.08 0.04
C MET A 188 15.01 6.75 1.37
N TYR A 189 14.24 6.07 2.23
CA TYR A 189 13.93 6.55 3.58
C TYR A 189 15.01 6.22 4.61
N GLY A 190 16.11 5.62 4.19
CA GLY A 190 17.22 5.28 5.09
C GLY A 190 16.85 4.31 6.21
N LYS A 191 15.88 3.42 5.96
CA LYS A 191 15.32 2.56 7.01
C LYS A 191 15.98 1.19 7.10
N ALA A 192 16.32 0.59 5.97
CA ALA A 192 16.97 -0.72 5.96
C ALA A 192 17.58 -1.07 4.61
N ASN A 193 18.49 -2.05 4.62
CA ASN A 193 18.81 -2.85 3.47
C ASN A 193 17.60 -3.78 3.20
N PRO A 194 17.02 -3.80 1.99
CA PRO A 194 15.84 -4.62 1.70
C PRO A 194 16.11 -6.13 1.75
N VAL A 195 17.35 -6.58 1.56
CA VAL A 195 17.71 -8.00 1.70
C VAL A 195 17.66 -8.40 3.18
N ASP A 196 18.24 -7.60 4.07
CA ASP A 196 18.19 -7.85 5.52
C ASP A 196 16.75 -7.76 6.05
N ALA A 197 15.94 -6.88 5.47
CA ALA A 197 14.52 -6.75 5.81
C ALA A 197 13.72 -8.03 5.55
N LEU A 198 14.07 -8.81 4.52
CA LEU A 198 13.44 -10.11 4.25
C LEU A 198 13.69 -11.14 5.35
N GLU A 199 14.83 -11.09 6.04
CA GLU A 199 15.09 -11.94 7.20
C GLU A 199 14.18 -11.61 8.39
N VAL A 200 13.70 -10.35 8.45
CA VAL A 200 12.83 -9.89 9.53
C VAL A 200 11.37 -10.23 9.27
N PHE A 201 10.82 -9.86 8.10
CA PHE A 201 9.39 -9.99 7.80
C PHE A 201 9.08 -10.77 6.52
N GLY A 202 10.03 -11.51 5.95
CA GLY A 202 9.85 -12.21 4.66
C GLY A 202 8.64 -13.14 4.60
N GLU A 203 8.26 -13.73 5.72
CA GLU A 203 7.07 -14.58 5.85
C GLU A 203 5.74 -13.84 5.57
N TYR A 204 5.72 -12.51 5.74
CA TYR A 204 4.57 -11.65 5.48
C TYR A 204 4.52 -11.11 4.06
N VAL A 205 5.58 -11.26 3.25
CA VAL A 205 5.66 -10.68 1.90
C VAL A 205 4.72 -11.39 0.94
N ARG A 206 3.78 -10.63 0.37
CA ARG A 206 2.82 -11.10 -0.63
C ARG A 206 3.00 -10.44 -1.99
N GLY A 207 3.46 -9.19 -2.01
CA GLY A 207 3.74 -8.42 -3.21
C GLY A 207 5.11 -7.77 -3.14
N VAL A 208 5.72 -7.54 -4.31
CA VAL A 208 7.01 -6.85 -4.42
C VAL A 208 6.93 -5.83 -5.55
N HIS A 209 7.36 -4.59 -5.28
CA HIS A 209 7.62 -3.62 -6.34
C HIS A 209 9.03 -3.84 -6.90
N GLY A 210 9.13 -4.00 -8.21
CA GLY A 210 10.41 -4.07 -8.92
C GLY A 210 11.01 -2.67 -9.05
N LYS A 211 11.65 -2.19 -7.99
CA LYS A 211 12.27 -0.88 -7.88
C LYS A 211 13.65 -0.99 -7.25
N ASP A 212 14.49 0.00 -7.51
CA ASP A 212 15.79 0.16 -6.87
C ASP A 212 16.02 1.59 -6.43
N GLY A 213 16.90 1.81 -5.45
CA GLY A 213 17.14 3.12 -4.86
C GLY A 213 18.52 3.26 -4.25
N LYS A 214 18.90 4.51 -4.02
CA LYS A 214 20.10 4.87 -3.27
C LYS A 214 19.75 5.35 -1.89
N TYR A 215 20.58 4.99 -0.93
CA TYR A 215 20.49 5.48 0.43
C TYR A 215 20.76 6.99 0.49
N PRO A 216 20.08 7.76 1.36
CA PRO A 216 20.33 9.18 1.51
C PRO A 216 21.74 9.42 2.04
N THR A 217 22.45 10.34 1.44
CA THR A 217 23.77 10.81 1.89
C THR A 217 23.72 12.21 2.50
N ASP A 218 22.59 12.90 2.33
CA ASP A 218 22.26 14.16 2.98
C ASP A 218 21.31 13.89 4.16
N GLY A 219 21.53 14.53 5.30
CA GLY A 219 20.68 14.35 6.48
C GLY A 219 19.28 15.01 6.37
N HIS A 220 19.04 15.77 5.32
CA HIS A 220 17.81 16.55 5.11
C HIS A 220 16.98 16.08 3.92
N LEU A 221 17.56 15.27 3.02
CA LEU A 221 16.93 14.83 1.79
C LEU A 221 16.76 13.29 1.78
N LEU A 222 15.67 12.84 1.18
CA LEU A 222 15.51 11.41 0.87
C LEU A 222 16.58 10.96 -0.11
N GLY A 223 16.83 9.67 -0.16
CA GLY A 223 17.57 9.03 -1.25
C GLY A 223 16.85 9.13 -2.58
N GLU A 224 17.40 8.55 -3.62
CA GLU A 224 16.92 8.62 -4.99
C GLU A 224 16.40 7.27 -5.47
N GLU A 225 15.28 7.25 -6.20
CA GLU A 225 14.87 6.08 -6.98
C GLU A 225 15.75 6.04 -8.25
N VAL A 226 16.28 4.86 -8.57
CA VAL A 226 17.16 4.64 -9.72
C VAL A 226 16.69 3.44 -10.55
N PRO A 227 17.14 3.28 -11.81
CA PRO A 227 16.92 2.06 -12.57
C PRO A 227 17.44 0.84 -11.83
N ILE A 228 16.73 -0.29 -11.98
CA ILE A 228 17.10 -1.57 -11.34
C ILE A 228 18.48 -2.02 -11.82
N GLY A 229 19.36 -2.35 -10.89
CA GLY A 229 20.74 -2.81 -11.14
C GLY A 229 21.74 -1.66 -11.08
#